data_db78ec3014ee0c6e0d525908f2c59d5d
#
_entry.id   db78ec3014ee0c6e0d525908f2c59d5d
#
_cell.length_a   1.000
_cell.length_b   1.000
_cell.length_c   1.000
_cell.angle_alpha   90.00
_cell.angle_beta   90.00
_cell.angle_gamma   90.00
#
_symmetry.space_group_name_H-M   'P 1'
#
loop_
_entity.id
_entity.type
_entity.pdbx_description
1 polymer ?
#
loop_
_entity_poly.entity_id
_entity_poly.type
_entity_poly.pdbx_seq_one_letter_code
_entity_poly.pdbx_strand_id
1 'polypeptide(L)'
;QINARIVHVTMNKSLKGPDHKSSLNFKEFSQYVANIRKTELMIGSFEKKITSSEKINLLSIRKNLVYKNSMRKGQKISEDDLTTKRTKSGISAIKFFSVINAILLKSVKKDTVVKLNDYFKKL
;
A
#
# COMPACT_ATOMS: atom_id res chain seq x y z
N GLN A 1 20.41 -9.09 17.44
CA GLN A 1 20.71 -9.78 16.17
C GLN A 1 22.14 -9.50 15.79
N ILE A 2 22.97 -10.53 15.61
CA ILE A 2 24.35 -10.36 15.15
C ILE A 2 24.30 -10.25 13.62
N ASN A 3 24.64 -9.08 13.10
CA ASN A 3 24.71 -8.81 11.65
C ASN A 3 26.13 -9.06 11.11
N ALA A 4 26.79 -10.13 11.60
CA ALA A 4 28.13 -10.51 11.16
C ALA A 4 28.14 -11.92 10.58
N ARG A 5 28.99 -12.14 9.57
CA ARG A 5 29.27 -13.44 8.96
C ARG A 5 30.78 -13.64 8.92
N ILE A 6 31.23 -14.82 9.30
CA ILE A 6 32.63 -15.22 9.21
C ILE A 6 32.76 -16.19 8.04
N VAL A 7 33.65 -15.91 7.12
CA VAL A 7 33.97 -16.78 5.99
C VAL A 7 35.47 -16.86 5.82
N HIS A 8 35.97 -18.04 5.45
CA HIS A 8 37.38 -18.25 5.10
C HIS A 8 37.62 -17.83 3.65
N VAL A 9 38.73 -17.16 3.41
CA VAL A 9 39.13 -16.69 2.09
C VAL A 9 40.50 -17.28 1.76
N THR A 10 40.67 -17.72 0.51
CA THR A 10 41.93 -18.26 0.03
C THR A 10 42.34 -17.66 -1.32
N MET A 11 43.63 -17.56 -1.56
CA MET A 11 44.15 -17.18 -2.88
C MET A 11 43.95 -18.31 -3.90
N ASN A 12 44.07 -19.56 -3.47
CA ASN A 12 43.89 -20.72 -4.32
C ASN A 12 43.36 -21.93 -3.54
N LYS A 13 42.22 -22.47 -3.97
CA LYS A 13 41.58 -23.65 -3.37
C LYS A 13 42.39 -24.94 -3.49
N SER A 14 43.38 -24.98 -4.40
CA SER A 14 44.26 -26.14 -4.60
C SER A 14 45.42 -26.21 -3.61
N LEU A 15 45.61 -25.19 -2.77
CA LEU A 15 46.66 -25.21 -1.75
C LEU A 15 46.40 -26.33 -0.73
N LYS A 16 47.51 -26.91 -0.23
CA LYS A 16 47.43 -27.92 0.84
C LYS A 16 47.06 -27.25 2.17
N GLY A 17 46.05 -27.76 2.83
CA GLY A 17 45.58 -27.29 4.12
C GLY A 17 44.10 -27.61 4.34
N PRO A 18 43.63 -27.59 5.58
CA PRO A 18 42.27 -28.07 5.92
C PRO A 18 41.17 -27.20 5.32
N ASP A 19 41.39 -25.90 5.20
CA ASP A 19 40.29 -24.94 4.91
C ASP A 19 40.30 -24.42 3.46
N HIS A 20 41.35 -24.63 2.67
CA HIS A 20 41.46 -24.04 1.33
C HIS A 20 40.33 -24.47 0.39
N LYS A 21 39.91 -25.75 0.44
CA LYS A 21 38.86 -26.28 -0.43
C LYS A 21 37.48 -25.66 -0.13
N SER A 22 37.19 -25.38 1.14
CA SER A 22 35.91 -24.79 1.61
C SER A 22 35.91 -23.26 1.62
N SER A 23 37.08 -22.63 1.48
CA SER A 23 37.23 -21.17 1.44
C SER A 23 36.73 -20.57 0.13
N LEU A 24 36.36 -19.31 0.18
CA LEU A 24 36.03 -18.51 -1.00
C LEU A 24 37.30 -17.96 -1.63
N ASN A 25 37.47 -18.04 -2.96
CA ASN A 25 38.48 -17.23 -3.64
C ASN A 25 38.03 -15.75 -3.75
N PHE A 26 38.90 -14.84 -4.17
CA PHE A 26 38.61 -13.41 -4.22
C PHE A 26 37.37 -13.06 -5.09
N LYS A 27 37.19 -13.75 -6.21
CA LYS A 27 36.04 -13.55 -7.10
C LYS A 27 34.73 -14.01 -6.42
N GLU A 28 34.75 -15.17 -5.80
CA GLU A 28 33.61 -15.71 -5.05
C GLU A 28 33.28 -14.83 -3.84
N PHE A 29 34.29 -14.33 -3.13
CA PHE A 29 34.11 -13.42 -2.00
C PHE A 29 33.48 -12.09 -2.44
N SER A 30 33.96 -11.48 -3.53
CA SER A 30 33.35 -10.27 -4.08
C SER A 30 31.89 -10.49 -4.44
N GLN A 31 31.56 -11.61 -5.09
CA GLN A 31 30.17 -11.94 -5.41
C GLN A 31 29.32 -12.19 -4.16
N TYR A 32 29.88 -12.84 -3.16
CA TYR A 32 29.22 -13.05 -1.87
C TYR A 32 28.86 -11.74 -1.19
N VAL A 33 29.81 -10.79 -1.12
CA VAL A 33 29.55 -9.45 -0.58
C VAL A 33 28.47 -8.71 -1.38
N ALA A 34 28.57 -8.73 -2.72
CA ALA A 34 27.59 -8.11 -3.60
C ALA A 34 26.18 -8.68 -3.39
N ASN A 35 26.07 -10.00 -3.22
CA ASN A 35 24.79 -10.66 -2.95
C ASN A 35 24.21 -10.27 -1.58
N ILE A 36 25.05 -10.14 -0.55
CA ILE A 36 24.60 -9.65 0.76
C ILE A 36 24.01 -8.24 0.62
N ARG A 37 24.74 -7.31 -0.02
CA ARG A 37 24.27 -5.93 -0.21
C ARG A 37 22.97 -5.86 -1.01
N LYS A 38 22.86 -6.67 -2.06
CA LYS A 38 21.62 -6.78 -2.82
C LYS A 38 20.48 -7.30 -1.97
N THR A 39 20.72 -8.30 -1.13
CA THR A 39 19.71 -8.87 -0.22
C THR A 39 19.25 -7.84 0.83
N GLU A 40 20.17 -7.06 1.41
CA GLU A 40 19.83 -5.97 2.32
C GLU A 40 18.86 -4.96 1.68
N LEU A 41 19.12 -4.57 0.44
CA LEU A 41 18.23 -3.68 -0.32
C LEU A 41 16.86 -4.32 -0.59
N MET A 42 16.83 -5.62 -0.89
CA MET A 42 15.58 -6.35 -1.17
C MET A 42 14.71 -6.55 0.07
N ILE A 43 15.30 -6.74 1.23
CA ILE A 43 14.59 -6.87 2.51
C ILE A 43 13.88 -5.56 2.84
N GLY A 44 14.48 -4.40 2.53
CA GLY A 44 13.88 -3.09 2.73
C GLY A 44 13.61 -2.79 4.20
N SER A 45 12.48 -2.18 4.48
CA SER A 45 12.06 -1.78 5.83
C SER A 45 10.90 -2.65 6.32
N PHE A 46 10.92 -2.99 7.62
CA PHE A 46 9.79 -3.66 8.28
C PHE A 46 8.57 -2.75 8.47
N GLU A 47 8.74 -1.42 8.32
CA GLU A 47 7.63 -0.49 8.38
C GLU A 47 6.88 -0.46 7.04
N LYS A 48 5.59 -0.80 7.10
CA LYS A 48 4.71 -0.66 5.94
C LYS A 48 4.41 0.83 5.70
N LYS A 49 5.10 1.43 4.73
CA LYS A 49 4.87 2.81 4.28
C LYS A 49 4.40 2.83 2.83
N ILE A 50 3.51 3.78 2.54
CA ILE A 50 3.09 4.03 1.16
C ILE A 50 4.27 4.66 0.41
N THR A 51 4.72 4.02 -0.66
CA THR A 51 5.81 4.53 -1.51
C THR A 51 5.38 5.78 -2.29
N SER A 52 6.35 6.53 -2.81
CA SER A 52 6.06 7.71 -3.63
C SER A 52 5.27 7.37 -4.90
N SER A 53 5.58 6.25 -5.54
CA SER A 53 4.84 5.74 -6.71
C SER A 53 3.40 5.33 -6.38
N GLU A 54 3.19 4.69 -5.23
CA GLU A 54 1.85 4.36 -4.76
C GLU A 54 1.01 5.59 -4.43
N LYS A 55 1.63 6.66 -3.87
CA LYS A 55 0.92 7.92 -3.59
C LYS A 55 0.35 8.55 -4.86
N ILE A 56 1.09 8.53 -5.95
CA ILE A 56 0.63 9.06 -7.24
C ILE A 56 -0.59 8.27 -7.73
N ASN A 57 -0.55 6.95 -7.62
CA ASN A 57 -1.62 6.07 -8.08
C ASN A 57 -2.85 6.07 -7.17
N LEU A 58 -2.70 6.40 -5.88
CA LEU A 58 -3.79 6.39 -4.90
C LEU A 58 -5.01 7.23 -5.35
N LEU A 59 -4.78 8.40 -5.91
CA LEU A 59 -5.85 9.31 -6.35
C LEU A 59 -6.64 8.76 -7.53
N SER A 60 -6.00 7.99 -8.42
CA SER A 60 -6.63 7.41 -9.61
C SER A 60 -7.28 6.05 -9.37
N ILE A 61 -6.78 5.29 -8.38
CA ILE A 61 -7.21 3.91 -8.12
C ILE A 61 -8.32 3.85 -7.07
N ARG A 62 -8.34 4.76 -6.10
CA ARG A 62 -9.33 4.74 -5.01
C ARG A 62 -10.75 4.96 -5.54
N LYS A 63 -11.65 4.11 -5.06
CA LYS A 63 -13.08 4.29 -5.26
C LYS A 63 -13.64 5.25 -4.20
N ASN A 64 -14.52 6.12 -4.64
CA ASN A 64 -15.29 7.00 -3.77
C ASN A 64 -16.77 6.62 -3.79
N LEU A 65 -17.52 7.07 -2.80
CA LEU A 65 -18.96 6.84 -2.71
C LEU A 65 -19.70 7.70 -3.73
N VAL A 66 -20.70 7.12 -4.35
CA VAL A 66 -21.54 7.73 -5.38
C VAL A 66 -23.00 7.36 -5.08
N TYR A 67 -23.93 8.29 -5.25
CA TYR A 67 -25.35 8.02 -5.15
C TYR A 67 -25.80 7.11 -6.30
N LYS A 68 -26.37 5.95 -5.95
CA LYS A 68 -26.91 4.99 -6.91
C LYS A 68 -28.25 5.46 -7.48
N ASN A 69 -29.00 6.24 -6.69
CA ASN A 69 -30.31 6.75 -7.03
C ASN A 69 -30.35 8.28 -6.86
N SER A 70 -31.29 8.95 -7.54
CA SER A 70 -31.62 10.35 -7.24
C SER A 70 -32.42 10.42 -5.95
N MET A 71 -32.06 11.34 -5.06
CA MET A 71 -32.65 11.46 -3.73
C MET A 71 -32.99 12.92 -3.45
N ARG A 72 -34.03 13.15 -2.63
CA ARG A 72 -34.46 14.48 -2.21
C ARG A 72 -33.85 14.89 -0.89
N LYS A 73 -33.73 16.18 -0.68
CA LYS A 73 -33.38 16.77 0.62
C LYS A 73 -34.27 16.17 1.72
N GLY A 74 -33.67 15.86 2.88
CA GLY A 74 -34.38 15.29 4.05
C GLY A 74 -34.49 13.75 4.01
N GLN A 75 -34.18 13.08 2.90
CA GLN A 75 -34.17 11.63 2.86
C GLN A 75 -33.00 11.04 3.62
N LYS A 76 -33.23 9.92 4.29
CA LYS A 76 -32.24 9.13 4.98
C LYS A 76 -31.50 8.23 3.97
N ILE A 77 -30.20 8.22 4.03
CA ILE A 77 -29.35 7.43 3.13
C ILE A 77 -29.33 5.98 3.63
N SER A 78 -29.75 5.05 2.79
CA SER A 78 -29.65 3.60 3.01
C SER A 78 -28.45 3.00 2.31
N GLU A 79 -28.17 1.72 2.56
CA GLU A 79 -27.10 0.98 1.86
C GLU A 79 -27.38 0.90 0.35
N ASP A 80 -28.63 0.71 -0.04
CA ASP A 80 -29.05 0.58 -1.44
C ASP A 80 -28.92 1.88 -2.25
N ASP A 81 -28.81 3.02 -1.58
CA ASP A 81 -28.67 4.33 -2.20
C ASP A 81 -27.24 4.66 -2.59
N LEU A 82 -26.27 3.87 -2.13
CA LEU A 82 -24.85 4.10 -2.35
C LEU A 82 -24.22 3.02 -3.23
N THR A 83 -23.25 3.45 -4.00
CA THR A 83 -22.33 2.59 -4.75
C THR A 83 -20.93 3.18 -4.76
N THR A 84 -19.95 2.48 -5.31
CA THR A 84 -18.58 2.96 -5.39
C THR A 84 -18.10 3.06 -6.81
N LYS A 85 -17.54 4.21 -7.19
CA LYS A 85 -16.91 4.43 -8.50
C LYS A 85 -15.55 5.08 -8.35
N ARG A 86 -14.66 4.91 -9.34
CA ARG A 86 -13.42 5.67 -9.42
C ARG A 86 -13.76 7.09 -9.85
N THR A 87 -13.49 8.06 -8.98
CA THR A 87 -13.75 9.48 -9.22
C THR A 87 -12.56 10.31 -8.72
N LYS A 88 -12.33 11.46 -9.34
CA LYS A 88 -11.21 12.35 -8.97
C LYS A 88 -11.31 12.90 -7.54
N SER A 89 -12.52 12.98 -6.98
CA SER A 89 -12.77 13.53 -5.64
C SER A 89 -14.01 12.88 -5.03
N GLY A 90 -14.19 13.01 -3.73
CA GLY A 90 -15.36 12.49 -3.01
C GLY A 90 -14.98 11.82 -1.70
N ILE A 91 -15.96 11.27 -1.02
CA ILE A 91 -15.76 10.49 0.19
C ILE A 91 -15.28 9.09 -0.18
N SER A 92 -14.15 8.67 0.40
CA SER A 92 -13.61 7.34 0.19
C SER A 92 -14.62 6.24 0.52
N ALA A 93 -14.65 5.18 -0.29
CA ALA A 93 -15.48 4.00 -0.06
C ALA A 93 -15.29 3.36 1.32
N ILE A 94 -14.12 3.53 1.95
CA ILE A 94 -13.85 3.06 3.33
C ILE A 94 -14.83 3.67 4.34
N LYS A 95 -15.35 4.88 4.06
CA LYS A 95 -16.29 5.58 4.92
C LYS A 95 -17.76 5.23 4.65
N PHE A 96 -18.04 4.12 3.94
CA PHE A 96 -19.39 3.69 3.60
C PHE A 96 -20.34 3.69 4.80
N PHE A 97 -19.99 2.97 5.85
CA PHE A 97 -20.81 2.86 7.06
C PHE A 97 -20.95 4.18 7.84
N SER A 98 -20.05 5.14 7.65
CA SER A 98 -20.21 6.45 8.30
C SER A 98 -21.25 7.34 7.61
N VAL A 99 -21.59 7.07 6.35
CA VAL A 99 -22.57 7.83 5.56
C VAL A 99 -23.98 7.24 5.71
N ILE A 100 -24.10 5.94 5.96
CA ILE A 100 -25.38 5.27 6.15
C ILE A 100 -26.13 5.86 7.36
N ASN A 101 -27.44 5.95 7.22
CA ASN A 101 -28.35 6.57 8.17
C ASN A 101 -28.20 8.10 8.31
N ALA A 102 -27.34 8.76 7.54
CA ALA A 102 -27.26 10.20 7.47
C ALA A 102 -28.47 10.79 6.71
N ILE A 103 -28.81 12.04 6.98
CA ILE A 103 -29.92 12.76 6.34
C ILE A 103 -29.34 13.73 5.32
N LEU A 104 -29.90 13.72 4.10
CA LEU A 104 -29.49 14.61 3.04
C LEU A 104 -29.88 16.07 3.35
N LEU A 105 -28.91 16.96 3.24
CA LEU A 105 -29.09 18.41 3.38
C LEU A 105 -29.57 19.09 2.09
N LYS A 106 -29.39 18.40 0.96
CA LYS A 106 -29.82 18.85 -0.38
C LYS A 106 -30.22 17.67 -1.25
N SER A 107 -31.00 17.93 -2.32
CA SER A 107 -31.32 16.92 -3.31
C SER A 107 -30.09 16.57 -4.14
N VAL A 108 -29.92 15.29 -4.45
CA VAL A 108 -28.82 14.75 -5.22
C VAL A 108 -29.33 13.94 -6.42
N LYS A 109 -28.56 13.91 -7.50
CA LYS A 109 -28.87 13.11 -8.67
C LYS A 109 -28.13 11.77 -8.63
N LYS A 110 -28.69 10.77 -9.29
CA LYS A 110 -28.00 9.51 -9.57
C LYS A 110 -26.61 9.80 -10.15
N ASP A 111 -25.65 8.96 -9.78
CA ASP A 111 -24.24 9.03 -10.22
C ASP A 111 -23.46 10.26 -9.75
N THR A 112 -24.03 11.06 -8.84
CA THR A 112 -23.32 12.18 -8.20
C THR A 112 -22.41 11.64 -7.08
N VAL A 113 -21.20 12.19 -7.00
CA VAL A 113 -20.23 11.84 -5.97
C VAL A 113 -20.69 12.37 -4.61
N VAL A 114 -20.61 11.54 -3.57
CA VAL A 114 -20.95 11.93 -2.19
C VAL A 114 -19.88 12.87 -1.63
N LYS A 115 -20.32 14.01 -1.07
CA LYS A 115 -19.47 15.04 -0.45
C LYS A 115 -19.87 15.26 1.01
N LEU A 116 -18.95 15.74 1.84
CA LEU A 116 -19.21 16.00 3.27
C LEU A 116 -20.37 16.96 3.50
N ASN A 117 -20.57 17.93 2.61
CA ASN A 117 -21.63 18.95 2.72
C ASN A 117 -22.98 18.49 2.16
N ASP A 118 -23.12 17.24 1.75
CA ASP A 118 -24.36 16.71 1.18
C ASP A 118 -25.32 16.22 2.27
N TYR A 119 -24.80 15.86 3.44
CA TYR A 119 -25.56 15.21 4.50
C TYR A 119 -25.09 15.62 5.91
N PHE A 120 -25.95 15.37 6.90
CA PHE A 120 -25.53 15.37 8.29
C PHE A 120 -25.92 14.04 8.96
N LYS A 121 -25.13 13.61 9.93
CA LYS A 121 -25.43 12.46 10.76
C LYS A 121 -25.65 12.94 12.18
N LYS A 122 -26.87 12.71 12.70
CA LYS A 122 -27.15 12.92 14.13
C LYS A 122 -26.33 11.86 14.89
N LEU A 123 -25.50 12.31 15.80
CA LEU A 123 -24.74 11.46 16.73
C LEU A 123 -25.68 10.71 17.64
#